data_fce7b2aa7fba50659b72fc3ec030b572
#
_entry.id   fce7b2aa7fba50659b72fc3ec030b572
#
_cell.length_a   1.000
_cell.length_b   1.000
_cell.length_c   1.000
_cell.angle_alpha   90.00
_cell.angle_beta   90.00
_cell.angle_gamma   90.00
#
_symmetry.space_group_name_H-M   'P 1'
#
loop_
_entity.id
_entity.type
_entity.pdbx_description
1 polymer ?
#
loop_
_entity_poly.entity_id
_entity_poly.type
_entity_poly.pdbx_seq_one_letter_code
_entity_poly.pdbx_strand_id
1 'polypeptide(L)'
;LATLVLAVLAHAAGNVINDVHDAQSGADAGNTSGIFPFTGGTRLIQLGMVSVRQTRDLARALMLLVVPGGLALALWSTPALLWIGALGLLLAWAYSAPPLQLMSRGLGELTVAAVWSLVVIGADAVQRGSVFIIPVFTSISYGLLIANILLINGVPDANSDASVGKATLAVRLGARGAAWLYALLALLAHGWLAWGVWQFIQPERALWGLASAPLSAAAAVLLWQRASTPEQLRPAIVLTIAAACVHGLAMAAGLLSMRWM
;
A
#
# COMPACT_ATOMS: atom_id res chain seq x y z
N LEU A 1 -4.18 20.06 -5.35
CA LEU A 1 -5.38 19.53 -4.70
C LEU A 1 -6.02 18.41 -5.52
N ALA A 2 -6.28 18.60 -6.83
CA ALA A 2 -6.90 17.58 -7.70
C ALA A 2 -6.19 16.22 -7.64
N THR A 3 -4.86 16.21 -7.71
CA THR A 3 -4.03 15.00 -7.58
C THR A 3 -4.32 14.23 -6.30
N LEU A 4 -4.40 14.93 -5.16
CA LEU A 4 -4.69 14.31 -3.87
C LEU A 4 -6.10 13.70 -3.84
N VAL A 5 -7.09 14.45 -4.31
CA VAL A 5 -8.48 13.98 -4.36
C VAL A 5 -8.59 12.73 -5.25
N LEU A 6 -8.01 12.75 -6.45
CA LEU A 6 -8.04 11.60 -7.36
C LEU A 6 -7.29 10.38 -6.80
N ALA A 7 -6.14 10.59 -6.13
CA ALA A 7 -5.41 9.50 -5.50
C ALA A 7 -6.22 8.86 -4.37
N VAL A 8 -6.89 9.65 -3.52
CA VAL A 8 -7.77 9.16 -2.45
C VAL A 8 -8.97 8.39 -3.03
N LEU A 9 -9.62 8.92 -4.07
CA LEU A 9 -10.74 8.24 -4.73
C LEU A 9 -10.31 6.93 -5.40
N ALA A 10 -9.14 6.91 -6.05
CA ALA A 10 -8.59 5.69 -6.66
C ALA A 10 -8.26 4.64 -5.59
N HIS A 11 -7.65 5.05 -4.47
CA HIS A 11 -7.38 4.16 -3.35
C HIS A 11 -8.67 3.59 -2.73
N ALA A 12 -9.68 4.45 -2.53
CA ALA A 12 -11.00 4.02 -2.05
C ALA A 12 -11.65 3.04 -3.03
N ALA A 13 -11.60 3.29 -4.34
CA ALA A 13 -12.13 2.39 -5.35
C ALA A 13 -11.47 1.01 -5.30
N GLY A 14 -10.14 0.96 -5.16
CA GLY A 14 -9.38 -0.29 -5.02
C GLY A 14 -9.82 -1.10 -3.79
N ASN A 15 -9.97 -0.46 -2.64
CA ASN A 15 -10.44 -1.12 -1.41
C ASN A 15 -11.88 -1.61 -1.54
N VAL A 16 -12.78 -0.80 -2.10
CA VAL A 16 -14.18 -1.20 -2.31
C VAL A 16 -14.29 -2.37 -3.29
N ILE A 17 -13.46 -2.42 -4.34
CA ILE A 17 -13.37 -3.57 -5.25
C ILE A 17 -12.86 -4.80 -4.51
N ASN A 18 -11.86 -4.66 -3.65
CA ASN A 18 -11.36 -5.77 -2.83
C ASN A 18 -12.45 -6.33 -1.91
N ASP A 19 -13.18 -5.47 -1.20
CA ASP A 19 -14.29 -5.90 -0.32
C ASP A 19 -15.39 -6.70 -1.09
N VAL A 20 -15.68 -6.32 -2.34
CA VAL A 20 -16.60 -7.09 -3.20
C VAL A 20 -16.09 -8.50 -3.47
N HIS A 21 -14.79 -8.64 -3.81
CA HIS A 21 -14.20 -9.94 -4.11
C HIS A 21 -14.04 -10.81 -2.87
N ASP A 22 -13.68 -10.22 -1.74
CA ASP A 22 -13.52 -10.94 -0.48
C ASP A 22 -14.87 -11.39 0.10
N ALA A 23 -15.93 -10.60 -0.07
CA ALA A 23 -17.28 -11.03 0.25
C ALA A 23 -17.76 -12.19 -0.66
N GLN A 24 -17.40 -12.17 -1.94
CA GLN A 24 -17.76 -13.24 -2.89
C GLN A 24 -16.98 -14.53 -2.66
N SER A 25 -15.71 -14.45 -2.25
CA SER A 25 -14.88 -15.62 -1.92
C SER A 25 -15.22 -16.23 -0.55
N GLY A 26 -15.88 -15.47 0.34
CA GLY A 26 -16.17 -15.87 1.71
C GLY A 26 -15.01 -15.65 2.69
N ALA A 27 -13.89 -15.05 2.26
CA ALA A 27 -12.71 -14.80 3.10
C ALA A 27 -13.08 -13.99 4.35
N ASP A 28 -13.79 -12.88 4.18
CA ASP A 28 -14.18 -12.01 5.29
C ASP A 28 -15.22 -12.66 6.21
N ALA A 29 -16.14 -13.47 5.66
CA ALA A 29 -17.16 -14.14 6.45
C ALA A 29 -16.56 -15.18 7.41
N GLY A 30 -15.50 -15.87 6.97
CA GLY A 30 -14.77 -16.86 7.77
C GLY A 30 -13.72 -16.25 8.72
N ASN A 31 -13.44 -14.95 8.63
CA ASN A 31 -12.39 -14.32 9.42
C ASN A 31 -12.83 -14.00 10.84
N THR A 32 -12.39 -14.82 11.80
CA THR A 32 -12.64 -14.66 13.23
C THR A 32 -11.46 -14.04 14.00
N SER A 33 -10.29 -13.95 13.39
CA SER A 33 -9.03 -13.46 14.00
C SER A 33 -8.62 -12.08 13.52
N GLY A 34 -9.42 -11.44 12.66
CA GLY A 34 -9.14 -10.09 12.17
C GLY A 34 -9.07 -9.04 13.28
N ILE A 35 -8.15 -8.09 13.15
CA ILE A 35 -7.91 -6.98 14.09
C ILE A 35 -8.55 -5.72 13.53
N PHE A 36 -9.83 -5.52 13.78
CA PHE A 36 -10.55 -4.33 13.32
C PHE A 36 -9.94 -3.03 13.92
N PRO A 37 -9.83 -1.94 13.14
CA PRO A 37 -10.21 -1.74 11.74
C PRO A 37 -9.09 -2.06 10.72
N PHE A 38 -8.02 -2.73 11.12
CA PHE A 38 -6.81 -2.87 10.30
C PHE A 38 -6.84 -4.08 9.37
N THR A 39 -7.49 -5.17 9.78
CA THR A 39 -7.54 -6.44 9.04
C THR A 39 -8.96 -7.00 9.01
N GLY A 40 -9.25 -7.94 8.08
CA GLY A 40 -10.55 -8.59 7.96
C GLY A 40 -11.60 -7.76 7.21
N GLY A 41 -11.19 -6.81 6.38
CA GLY A 41 -12.06 -5.96 5.59
C GLY A 41 -12.88 -4.94 6.40
N THR A 42 -13.79 -4.21 5.74
CA THR A 42 -14.68 -3.26 6.43
C THR A 42 -15.82 -3.94 7.18
N ARG A 43 -16.11 -5.19 6.85
CA ARG A 43 -17.21 -6.03 7.37
C ARG A 43 -18.63 -5.46 7.16
N LEU A 44 -18.79 -4.37 6.44
CA LEU A 44 -20.09 -3.74 6.22
C LEU A 44 -21.05 -4.66 5.45
N ILE A 45 -20.52 -5.46 4.53
CA ILE A 45 -21.31 -6.46 3.78
C ILE A 45 -21.73 -7.60 4.71
N GLN A 46 -20.81 -8.12 5.52
CA GLN A 46 -21.06 -9.24 6.45
C GLN A 46 -22.03 -8.85 7.58
N LEU A 47 -22.02 -7.59 7.98
CA LEU A 47 -22.96 -7.02 8.96
C LEU A 47 -24.33 -6.69 8.34
N GLY A 48 -24.52 -6.89 7.04
CA GLY A 48 -25.78 -6.58 6.34
C GLY A 48 -26.08 -5.08 6.21
N MET A 49 -25.12 -4.21 6.50
CA MET A 49 -25.29 -2.75 6.39
C MET A 49 -25.31 -2.28 4.93
N VAL A 50 -24.60 -2.97 4.06
CA VAL A 50 -24.60 -2.75 2.61
C VAL A 50 -24.62 -4.10 1.89
N SER A 51 -25.22 -4.14 0.70
CA SER A 51 -25.18 -5.32 -0.15
C SER A 51 -23.94 -5.32 -1.06
N VAL A 52 -23.53 -6.51 -1.53
CA VAL A 52 -22.47 -6.66 -2.54
C VAL A 52 -22.75 -5.82 -3.79
N ARG A 53 -24.03 -5.67 -4.18
CA ARG A 53 -24.45 -4.84 -5.31
C ARG A 53 -24.17 -3.36 -5.05
N GLN A 54 -24.60 -2.83 -3.91
CA GLN A 54 -24.34 -1.43 -3.51
C GLN A 54 -22.85 -1.13 -3.44
N THR A 55 -22.06 -2.04 -2.86
CA THR A 55 -20.60 -1.91 -2.77
C THR A 55 -19.97 -1.86 -4.17
N ARG A 56 -20.41 -2.74 -5.09
CA ARG A 56 -19.97 -2.73 -6.49
C ARG A 56 -20.38 -1.46 -7.23
N ASP A 57 -21.58 -0.96 -7.00
CA ASP A 57 -22.05 0.28 -7.64
C ASP A 57 -21.30 1.50 -7.11
N LEU A 58 -20.91 1.51 -5.82
CA LEU A 58 -20.00 2.50 -5.26
C LEU A 58 -18.64 2.45 -5.94
N ALA A 59 -18.04 1.26 -6.12
CA ALA A 59 -16.77 1.11 -6.82
C ALA A 59 -16.83 1.67 -8.25
N ARG A 60 -17.93 1.40 -8.97
CA ARG A 60 -18.15 1.94 -10.31
C ARG A 60 -18.28 3.46 -10.31
N ALA A 61 -19.03 4.03 -9.36
CA ALA A 61 -19.16 5.48 -9.22
C ALA A 61 -17.82 6.16 -8.95
N LEU A 62 -17.00 5.58 -8.08
CA LEU A 62 -15.64 6.07 -7.82
C LEU A 62 -14.79 6.04 -9.09
N MET A 63 -14.82 4.95 -9.86
CA MET A 63 -14.09 4.83 -11.12
C MET A 63 -14.57 5.82 -12.19
N LEU A 64 -15.88 6.12 -12.23
CA LEU A 64 -16.46 7.16 -13.11
C LEU A 64 -15.97 8.58 -12.76
N LEU A 65 -15.47 8.81 -11.55
CA LEU A 65 -14.82 10.06 -11.18
C LEU A 65 -13.30 10.01 -11.44
N VAL A 66 -12.66 8.89 -11.10
CA VAL A 66 -11.20 8.73 -11.20
C VAL A 66 -10.73 8.75 -12.65
N VAL A 67 -11.41 8.01 -13.54
CA VAL A 67 -10.96 7.89 -14.94
C VAL A 67 -11.06 9.23 -15.69
N PRO A 68 -12.23 9.92 -15.76
CA PRO A 68 -12.30 11.21 -16.43
C PRO A 68 -11.44 12.28 -15.76
N GLY A 69 -11.39 12.30 -14.41
CA GLY A 69 -10.55 13.23 -13.66
C GLY A 69 -9.06 13.03 -13.93
N GLY A 70 -8.61 11.77 -14.00
CA GLY A 70 -7.25 11.42 -14.37
C GLY A 70 -6.89 11.79 -15.81
N LEU A 71 -7.82 11.58 -16.76
CA LEU A 71 -7.66 12.01 -18.15
C LEU A 71 -7.56 13.54 -18.25
N ALA A 72 -8.44 14.27 -17.59
CA ALA A 72 -8.37 15.73 -17.54
C ALA A 72 -7.05 16.23 -16.95
N LEU A 73 -6.56 15.59 -15.88
CA LEU A 73 -5.29 15.92 -15.26
C LEU A 73 -4.11 15.62 -16.20
N ALA A 74 -4.16 14.52 -16.96
CA ALA A 74 -3.15 14.17 -17.94
C ALA A 74 -3.08 15.18 -19.10
N LEU A 75 -4.25 15.61 -19.59
CA LEU A 75 -4.35 16.63 -20.64
C LEU A 75 -3.83 18.00 -20.18
N TRP A 76 -4.03 18.32 -18.93
CA TRP A 76 -3.60 19.62 -18.36
C TRP A 76 -2.13 19.64 -17.96
N SER A 77 -1.53 18.48 -17.60
CA SER A 77 -0.17 18.41 -17.05
C SER A 77 0.79 17.70 -17.98
N THR A 78 0.73 16.37 -18.07
CA THR A 78 1.66 15.59 -18.90
C THR A 78 1.03 14.29 -19.41
N PRO A 79 1.28 13.93 -20.71
CA PRO A 79 0.82 12.65 -21.25
C PRO A 79 1.36 11.42 -20.51
N ALA A 80 2.47 11.54 -19.79
CA ALA A 80 3.02 10.44 -18.99
C ALA A 80 2.01 9.90 -17.97
N LEU A 81 1.09 10.76 -17.48
CA LEU A 81 0.03 10.35 -16.55
C LEU A 81 -0.95 9.34 -17.16
N LEU A 82 -1.10 9.28 -18.47
CA LEU A 82 -1.94 8.26 -19.14
C LEU A 82 -1.38 6.86 -18.87
N TRP A 83 -0.07 6.70 -19.01
CA TRP A 83 0.61 5.42 -18.76
C TRP A 83 0.69 5.08 -17.26
N ILE A 84 1.00 6.07 -16.43
CA ILE A 84 1.03 5.90 -14.96
C ILE A 84 -0.35 5.51 -14.45
N GLY A 85 -1.40 6.23 -14.87
CA GLY A 85 -2.77 5.96 -14.49
C GLY A 85 -3.28 4.61 -15.02
N ALA A 86 -3.05 4.31 -16.31
CA ALA A 86 -3.46 3.04 -16.89
C ALA A 86 -2.80 1.84 -16.20
N LEU A 87 -1.49 1.92 -15.93
CA LEU A 87 -0.77 0.86 -15.20
C LEU A 87 -1.25 0.75 -13.75
N GLY A 88 -1.44 1.89 -13.06
CA GLY A 88 -1.96 1.90 -11.68
C GLY A 88 -3.35 1.28 -11.57
N LEU A 89 -4.27 1.63 -12.49
CA LEU A 89 -5.63 1.07 -12.51
C LEU A 89 -5.63 -0.42 -12.89
N LEU A 90 -4.78 -0.82 -13.84
CA LEU A 90 -4.61 -2.22 -14.21
C LEU A 90 -4.12 -3.06 -13.02
N LEU A 91 -3.11 -2.59 -12.30
CA LEU A 91 -2.58 -3.28 -11.12
C LEU A 91 -3.61 -3.31 -9.99
N ALA A 92 -4.34 -2.23 -9.74
CA ALA A 92 -5.40 -2.17 -8.73
C ALA A 92 -6.55 -3.16 -9.05
N TRP A 93 -6.93 -3.28 -10.32
CA TRP A 93 -7.88 -4.28 -10.77
C TRP A 93 -7.32 -5.70 -10.63
N ALA A 94 -6.10 -5.95 -11.14
CA ALA A 94 -5.46 -7.25 -11.12
C ALA A 94 -5.17 -7.77 -9.71
N TYR A 95 -5.10 -6.87 -8.72
CA TYR A 95 -4.86 -7.22 -7.32
C TYR A 95 -5.88 -8.22 -6.79
N SER A 96 -7.19 -7.96 -6.97
CA SER A 96 -8.27 -8.80 -6.45
C SER A 96 -9.08 -9.51 -7.53
N ALA A 97 -9.16 -8.96 -8.77
CA ALA A 97 -10.09 -9.41 -9.79
C ALA A 97 -9.60 -10.66 -10.55
N PRO A 98 -10.51 -11.62 -10.86
CA PRO A 98 -10.20 -12.70 -11.77
C PRO A 98 -9.87 -12.17 -13.18
N PRO A 99 -9.04 -12.86 -13.96
CA PRO A 99 -8.37 -14.13 -13.63
C PRO A 99 -7.03 -13.96 -12.90
N LEU A 100 -6.55 -12.72 -12.70
CA LEU A 100 -5.20 -12.48 -12.18
C LEU A 100 -5.11 -12.67 -10.66
N GLN A 101 -5.94 -12.00 -9.87
CA GLN A 101 -6.01 -12.12 -8.42
C GLN A 101 -4.60 -12.17 -7.77
N LEU A 102 -3.75 -11.18 -8.07
CA LEU A 102 -2.33 -11.15 -7.71
C LEU A 102 -2.11 -11.33 -6.21
N MET A 103 -3.00 -10.75 -5.38
CA MET A 103 -2.97 -10.92 -3.93
C MET A 103 -3.07 -12.41 -3.55
N SER A 104 -4.01 -13.13 -4.12
CA SER A 104 -4.23 -14.56 -3.85
C SER A 104 -3.10 -15.46 -4.37
N ARG A 105 -2.17 -14.91 -5.16
CA ARG A 105 -1.00 -15.63 -5.70
C ARG A 105 0.31 -15.28 -5.00
N GLY A 106 0.25 -14.51 -3.90
CA GLY A 106 1.44 -14.08 -3.17
C GLY A 106 2.21 -12.95 -3.86
N LEU A 107 1.54 -12.20 -4.74
CA LEU A 107 2.10 -11.01 -5.43
C LEU A 107 1.47 -9.71 -4.92
N GLY A 108 0.69 -9.77 -3.85
CA GLY A 108 -0.03 -8.63 -3.29
C GLY A 108 0.90 -7.51 -2.86
N GLU A 109 1.92 -7.82 -2.10
CA GLU A 109 2.89 -6.86 -1.56
C GLU A 109 3.67 -6.16 -2.67
N LEU A 110 4.09 -6.90 -3.70
CA LEU A 110 4.75 -6.34 -4.88
C LEU A 110 3.81 -5.40 -5.65
N THR A 111 2.55 -5.81 -5.82
CA THR A 111 1.52 -5.00 -6.49
C THR A 111 1.27 -3.70 -5.74
N VAL A 112 1.12 -3.77 -4.42
CA VAL A 112 0.89 -2.59 -3.57
C VAL A 112 2.12 -1.67 -3.59
N ALA A 113 3.34 -2.20 -3.50
CA ALA A 113 4.57 -1.41 -3.62
C ALA A 113 4.61 -0.67 -4.97
N ALA A 114 4.30 -1.35 -6.08
CA ALA A 114 4.29 -0.77 -7.41
C ALA A 114 3.21 0.32 -7.55
N VAL A 115 1.98 0.07 -7.11
CA VAL A 115 0.89 1.06 -7.18
C VAL A 115 1.22 2.32 -6.38
N TRP A 116 1.74 2.17 -5.16
CA TRP A 116 2.13 3.33 -4.35
C TRP A 116 3.35 4.07 -4.91
N SER A 117 4.27 3.35 -5.55
CA SER A 117 5.35 4.00 -6.31
C SER A 117 4.82 4.83 -7.46
N LEU A 118 3.83 4.31 -8.22
CA LEU A 118 3.17 5.07 -9.29
C LEU A 118 2.43 6.31 -8.76
N VAL A 119 1.84 6.25 -7.56
CA VAL A 119 1.21 7.42 -6.91
C VAL A 119 2.24 8.51 -6.65
N VAL A 120 3.41 8.17 -6.09
CA VAL A 120 4.49 9.15 -5.82
C VAL A 120 5.02 9.74 -7.14
N ILE A 121 5.31 8.91 -8.13
CA ILE A 121 5.81 9.34 -9.43
C ILE A 121 4.77 10.22 -10.15
N GLY A 122 3.50 9.81 -10.15
CA GLY A 122 2.42 10.56 -10.76
C GLY A 122 2.16 11.90 -10.09
N ALA A 123 2.23 11.96 -8.76
CA ALA A 123 2.06 13.21 -8.02
C ALA A 123 3.17 14.23 -8.35
N ASP A 124 4.41 13.79 -8.47
CA ASP A 124 5.52 14.66 -8.91
C ASP A 124 5.37 15.06 -10.38
N ALA A 125 5.04 14.11 -11.26
CA ALA A 125 4.87 14.37 -12.69
C ALA A 125 3.77 15.42 -12.97
N VAL A 126 2.67 15.41 -12.20
CA VAL A 126 1.62 16.46 -12.28
C VAL A 126 2.19 17.84 -11.99
N GLN A 127 3.08 17.97 -11.01
CA GLN A 127 3.62 19.27 -10.59
C GLN A 127 4.70 19.79 -11.55
N ARG A 128 5.49 18.90 -12.14
CA ARG A 128 6.64 19.24 -12.97
C ARG A 128 6.39 19.16 -14.47
N GLY A 129 5.28 18.55 -14.90
CA GLY A 129 4.97 18.34 -16.32
C GLY A 129 5.78 17.20 -16.97
N SER A 130 6.60 16.46 -16.23
CA SER A 130 7.43 15.36 -16.73
C SER A 130 7.84 14.41 -15.61
N VAL A 131 8.30 13.21 -15.98
CA VAL A 131 8.78 12.19 -15.04
C VAL A 131 10.29 12.40 -14.79
N PHE A 132 10.70 12.46 -13.54
CA PHE A 132 12.09 12.61 -13.11
C PHE A 132 12.58 11.38 -12.34
N ILE A 133 13.91 11.18 -12.38
CA ILE A 133 14.53 10.00 -11.75
C ILE A 133 14.45 10.03 -10.22
N ILE A 134 14.51 11.21 -9.59
CA ILE A 134 14.51 11.35 -8.13
C ILE A 134 13.21 10.82 -7.52
N PRO A 135 11.99 11.22 -7.98
CA PRO A 135 10.74 10.64 -7.50
C PRO A 135 10.62 9.14 -7.74
N VAL A 136 11.11 8.63 -8.89
CA VAL A 136 11.14 7.19 -9.16
C VAL A 136 11.99 6.47 -8.12
N PHE A 137 13.17 7.01 -7.82
CA PHE A 137 14.07 6.43 -6.83
C PHE A 137 13.49 6.48 -5.42
N THR A 138 12.92 7.64 -5.05
CA THR A 138 12.28 7.87 -3.75
C THR A 138 11.07 6.98 -3.52
N SER A 139 10.28 6.72 -4.57
CA SER A 139 9.05 5.93 -4.49
C SER A 139 9.29 4.48 -4.06
N ILE A 140 10.47 3.93 -4.37
CA ILE A 140 10.81 2.53 -4.04
C ILE A 140 10.87 2.33 -2.52
N SER A 141 11.58 3.20 -1.78
CA SER A 141 11.65 3.08 -0.32
C SER A 141 10.26 3.20 0.33
N TYR A 142 9.45 4.14 -0.15
CA TYR A 142 8.09 4.34 0.34
C TYR A 142 7.19 3.13 0.00
N GLY A 143 7.23 2.65 -1.25
CA GLY A 143 6.45 1.48 -1.69
C GLY A 143 6.76 0.22 -0.88
N LEU A 144 8.03 -0.01 -0.51
CA LEU A 144 8.43 -1.14 0.35
C LEU A 144 7.84 -1.03 1.77
N LEU A 145 7.76 0.18 2.34
CA LEU A 145 7.13 0.38 3.65
C LEU A 145 5.61 0.18 3.58
N ILE A 146 4.96 0.57 2.48
CA ILE A 146 3.53 0.30 2.29
C ILE A 146 3.29 -1.21 2.08
N ALA A 147 4.18 -1.91 1.36
CA ALA A 147 4.11 -3.38 1.26
C ALA A 147 4.17 -4.06 2.62
N ASN A 148 4.95 -3.54 3.56
CA ASN A 148 5.00 -4.03 4.93
C ASN A 148 3.66 -3.85 5.69
N ILE A 149 2.87 -2.81 5.38
CA ILE A 149 1.52 -2.67 5.95
C ILE A 149 0.62 -3.83 5.49
N LEU A 150 0.66 -4.16 4.20
CA LEU A 150 -0.11 -5.28 3.67
C LEU A 150 0.35 -6.61 4.28
N LEU A 151 1.66 -6.83 4.33
CA LEU A 151 2.25 -8.07 4.85
C LEU A 151 1.85 -8.32 6.31
N ILE A 152 1.98 -7.31 7.18
CA ILE A 152 1.64 -7.47 8.60
C ILE A 152 0.15 -7.65 8.81
N ASN A 153 -0.69 -6.97 8.02
CA ASN A 153 -2.14 -7.12 8.07
C ASN A 153 -2.60 -8.50 7.59
N GLY A 154 -1.88 -9.13 6.68
CA GLY A 154 -2.17 -10.48 6.21
C GLY A 154 -1.89 -11.59 7.25
N VAL A 155 -1.10 -11.33 8.31
CA VAL A 155 -0.76 -12.36 9.30
C VAL A 155 -1.97 -12.78 10.14
N PRO A 156 -2.80 -11.89 10.71
CA PRO A 156 -4.03 -12.27 11.39
C PRO A 156 -5.06 -12.95 10.46
N ASP A 157 -5.07 -12.56 9.19
CA ASP A 157 -6.05 -13.05 8.21
C ASP A 157 -5.64 -14.37 7.55
N ALA A 158 -4.40 -14.85 7.77
CA ALA A 158 -3.80 -15.97 7.05
C ALA A 158 -4.63 -17.26 7.09
N ASN A 159 -5.25 -17.59 8.24
CA ASN A 159 -6.07 -18.80 8.38
C ASN A 159 -7.36 -18.70 7.55
N SER A 160 -8.01 -17.55 7.57
CA SER A 160 -9.22 -17.28 6.79
C SER A 160 -8.90 -17.29 5.29
N ASP A 161 -7.84 -16.62 4.86
CA ASP A 161 -7.38 -16.59 3.48
C ASP A 161 -7.08 -18.01 2.96
N ALA A 162 -6.37 -18.81 3.73
CA ALA A 162 -6.05 -20.20 3.36
C ALA A 162 -7.33 -21.04 3.19
N SER A 163 -8.36 -20.84 4.03
CA SER A 163 -9.60 -21.61 3.99
C SER A 163 -10.40 -21.42 2.69
N VAL A 164 -10.19 -20.29 2.00
CA VAL A 164 -10.85 -19.98 0.71
C VAL A 164 -9.88 -20.09 -0.48
N GLY A 165 -8.71 -20.68 -0.29
CA GLY A 165 -7.73 -20.94 -1.33
C GLY A 165 -6.86 -19.73 -1.73
N LYS A 166 -6.89 -18.64 -0.97
CA LYS A 166 -5.94 -17.54 -1.15
C LYS A 166 -4.57 -17.95 -0.63
N ALA A 167 -3.54 -17.84 -1.46
CA ALA A 167 -2.15 -18.15 -1.13
C ALA A 167 -1.33 -16.84 -1.04
N THR A 168 -1.76 -15.92 -0.15
CA THR A 168 -1.04 -14.66 0.16
C THR A 168 0.36 -14.95 0.70
N LEU A 169 1.26 -13.95 0.74
CA LEU A 169 2.61 -14.18 1.30
C LEU A 169 2.53 -14.60 2.77
N ALA A 170 1.62 -14.04 3.56
CA ALA A 170 1.40 -14.44 4.94
C ALA A 170 0.99 -15.93 5.06
N VAL A 171 0.11 -16.41 4.16
CA VAL A 171 -0.27 -17.82 4.09
C VAL A 171 0.91 -18.71 3.69
N ARG A 172 1.67 -18.32 2.66
CA ARG A 172 2.80 -19.12 2.13
C ARG A 172 3.97 -19.24 3.10
N LEU A 173 4.31 -18.15 3.76
CA LEU A 173 5.48 -18.05 4.61
C LEU A 173 5.19 -18.40 6.08
N GLY A 174 3.92 -18.35 6.47
CA GLY A 174 3.51 -18.37 7.87
C GLY A 174 3.99 -17.13 8.64
N ALA A 175 3.54 -16.96 9.87
CA ALA A 175 3.78 -15.76 10.65
C ALA A 175 5.28 -15.46 10.89
N ARG A 176 6.10 -16.50 11.12
CA ARG A 176 7.56 -16.32 11.30
C ARG A 176 8.27 -15.94 10.01
N GLY A 177 7.90 -16.55 8.88
CA GLY A 177 8.44 -16.19 7.56
C GLY A 177 8.02 -14.78 7.15
N ALA A 178 6.78 -14.39 7.45
CA ALA A 178 6.30 -13.02 7.26
C ALA A 178 7.10 -12.02 8.11
N ALA A 179 7.47 -12.36 9.35
CA ALA A 179 8.31 -11.50 10.20
C ALA A 179 9.72 -11.30 9.62
N TRP A 180 10.33 -12.33 9.06
CA TRP A 180 11.61 -12.21 8.36
C TRP A 180 11.52 -11.37 7.09
N LEU A 181 10.49 -11.59 6.28
CA LEU A 181 10.26 -10.78 5.07
C LEU A 181 9.99 -9.31 5.44
N TYR A 182 9.21 -9.06 6.49
CA TYR A 182 8.97 -7.71 6.99
C TYR A 182 10.27 -6.99 7.34
N ALA A 183 11.14 -7.65 8.14
CA ALA A 183 12.43 -7.09 8.52
C ALA A 183 13.31 -6.81 7.31
N LEU A 184 13.34 -7.72 6.33
CA LEU A 184 14.06 -7.55 5.08
C LEU A 184 13.55 -6.35 4.27
N LEU A 185 12.23 -6.23 4.09
CA LEU A 185 11.63 -5.11 3.34
C LEU A 185 11.89 -3.77 4.06
N ALA A 186 11.81 -3.74 5.40
CA ALA A 186 12.14 -2.54 6.17
C ALA A 186 13.62 -2.16 6.00
N LEU A 187 14.53 -3.13 6.07
CA LEU A 187 15.97 -2.90 5.85
C LEU A 187 16.23 -2.39 4.43
N LEU A 188 15.62 -3.02 3.42
CA LEU A 188 15.75 -2.59 2.03
C LEU A 188 15.20 -1.18 1.80
N ALA A 189 14.06 -0.82 2.41
CA ALA A 189 13.46 0.50 2.28
C ALA A 189 14.39 1.60 2.82
N HIS A 190 14.88 1.43 4.05
CA HIS A 190 15.76 2.41 4.68
C HIS A 190 17.18 2.40 4.06
N GLY A 191 17.69 1.22 3.72
CA GLY A 191 18.98 1.07 3.03
C GLY A 191 18.97 1.69 1.63
N TRP A 192 17.85 1.53 0.88
CA TRP A 192 17.67 2.15 -0.43
C TRP A 192 17.71 3.68 -0.35
N LEU A 193 17.02 4.25 0.65
CA LEU A 193 17.06 5.70 0.87
C LEU A 193 18.49 6.18 1.20
N ALA A 194 19.18 5.52 2.15
CA ALA A 194 20.53 5.86 2.53
C ALA A 194 21.52 5.71 1.35
N TRP A 195 21.37 4.63 0.57
CA TRP A 195 22.18 4.40 -0.61
C TRP A 195 21.97 5.46 -1.69
N GLY A 196 20.72 5.89 -1.90
CA GLY A 196 20.39 6.94 -2.87
C GLY A 196 20.99 8.29 -2.54
N VAL A 197 21.08 8.62 -1.25
CA VAL A 197 21.79 9.83 -0.81
C VAL A 197 23.32 9.66 -0.97
N TRP A 198 23.87 8.49 -0.62
CA TRP A 198 25.27 8.20 -0.81
C TRP A 198 25.70 8.27 -2.28
N GLN A 199 24.82 7.85 -3.21
CA GLN A 199 25.05 7.95 -4.65
C GLN A 199 24.77 9.35 -5.24
N PHE A 200 24.48 10.34 -4.40
CA PHE A 200 24.08 11.70 -4.83
C PHE A 200 22.86 11.77 -5.75
N ILE A 201 22.03 10.71 -5.76
CA ILE A 201 20.74 10.69 -6.48
C ILE A 201 19.71 11.52 -5.71
N GLN A 202 19.75 11.45 -4.38
CA GLN A 202 18.85 12.18 -3.49
C GLN A 202 19.64 13.18 -2.63
N PRO A 203 19.04 14.34 -2.29
CA PRO A 203 19.67 15.29 -1.40
C PRO A 203 19.80 14.72 0.03
N GLU A 204 20.83 15.16 0.75
CA GLU A 204 21.13 14.69 2.13
C GLU A 204 19.94 14.79 3.07
N ARG A 205 19.11 15.82 2.94
CA ARG A 205 17.95 16.01 3.80
C ARG A 205 16.82 14.99 3.58
N ALA A 206 16.87 14.20 2.50
CA ALA A 206 16.01 13.05 2.34
C ALA A 206 16.24 12.02 3.45
N LEU A 207 17.44 11.96 4.06
CA LEU A 207 17.75 11.11 5.21
C LEU A 207 16.87 11.34 6.44
N TRP A 208 16.13 12.46 6.51
CA TRP A 208 15.13 12.63 7.57
C TRP A 208 14.08 11.51 7.56
N GLY A 209 13.82 10.89 6.40
CA GLY A 209 12.98 9.70 6.29
C GLY A 209 13.46 8.52 7.16
N LEU A 210 14.76 8.44 7.49
CA LEU A 210 15.29 7.40 8.38
C LEU A 210 14.77 7.51 9.83
N ALA A 211 14.13 8.63 10.22
CA ALA A 211 13.45 8.76 11.50
C ALA A 211 12.37 7.68 11.72
N SER A 212 11.89 7.05 10.65
CA SER A 212 10.95 5.93 10.71
C SER A 212 11.60 4.57 11.03
N ALA A 213 12.91 4.44 10.90
CA ALA A 213 13.60 3.16 11.07
C ALA A 213 13.42 2.53 12.47
N PRO A 214 13.46 3.28 13.59
CA PRO A 214 13.17 2.71 14.90
C PRO A 214 11.74 2.15 15.03
N LEU A 215 10.76 2.78 14.39
CA LEU A 215 9.36 2.31 14.38
C LEU A 215 9.24 0.99 13.60
N SER A 216 9.88 0.91 12.43
CA SER A 216 9.92 -0.32 11.63
C SER A 216 10.64 -1.45 12.38
N ALA A 217 11.74 -1.15 13.06
CA ALA A 217 12.47 -2.14 13.85
C ALA A 217 11.63 -2.65 15.05
N ALA A 218 10.96 -1.76 15.76
CA ALA A 218 10.06 -2.14 16.85
C ALA A 218 8.88 -3.00 16.36
N ALA A 219 8.30 -2.64 15.22
CA ALA A 219 7.23 -3.43 14.60
C ALA A 219 7.72 -4.84 14.19
N ALA A 220 8.93 -4.96 13.60
CA ALA A 220 9.55 -6.22 13.25
C ALA A 220 9.76 -7.14 14.47
N VAL A 221 10.29 -6.57 15.57
CA VAL A 221 10.49 -7.29 16.83
C VAL A 221 9.17 -7.79 17.41
N LEU A 222 8.14 -6.93 17.45
CA LEU A 222 6.81 -7.30 17.95
C LEU A 222 6.17 -8.38 17.07
N LEU A 223 6.28 -8.26 15.75
CA LEU A 223 5.77 -9.28 14.82
C LEU A 223 6.46 -10.63 15.05
N TRP A 224 7.78 -10.63 15.22
CA TRP A 224 8.54 -11.83 15.53
C TRP A 224 8.13 -12.46 16.86
N GLN A 225 8.03 -11.65 17.93
CA GLN A 225 7.68 -12.13 19.27
C GLN A 225 6.25 -12.67 19.36
N ARG A 226 5.33 -12.10 18.57
CA ARG A 226 3.90 -12.43 18.59
C ARG A 226 3.45 -13.25 17.38
N ALA A 227 4.39 -13.87 16.67
CA ALA A 227 4.10 -14.69 15.50
C ALA A 227 3.12 -15.85 15.78
N SER A 228 3.09 -16.37 17.03
CA SER A 228 2.17 -17.44 17.47
C SER A 228 0.84 -16.92 18.04
N THR A 229 0.69 -15.61 18.19
CA THR A 229 -0.51 -14.95 18.77
C THR A 229 -0.92 -13.77 17.90
N PRO A 230 -1.40 -14.04 16.64
CA PRO A 230 -1.68 -12.98 15.66
C PRO A 230 -2.68 -11.94 16.14
N GLU A 231 -3.61 -12.29 17.01
CA GLU A 231 -4.60 -11.41 17.62
C GLU A 231 -3.97 -10.27 18.47
N GLN A 232 -2.71 -10.43 18.86
CA GLN A 232 -1.96 -9.43 19.64
C GLN A 232 -1.11 -8.49 18.78
N LEU A 233 -1.21 -8.55 17.45
CA LEU A 233 -0.37 -7.78 16.53
C LEU A 233 -0.78 -6.31 16.38
N ARG A 234 -1.89 -5.86 16.98
CA ARG A 234 -2.35 -4.47 16.89
C ARG A 234 -1.24 -3.42 17.09
N PRO A 235 -0.37 -3.50 18.14
CA PRO A 235 0.71 -2.52 18.29
C PRO A 235 1.73 -2.54 17.16
N ALA A 236 2.07 -3.74 16.64
CA ALA A 236 3.00 -3.87 15.51
C ALA A 236 2.40 -3.26 14.23
N ILE A 237 1.11 -3.47 13.98
CA ILE A 237 0.37 -2.87 12.85
C ILE A 237 0.40 -1.34 12.97
N VAL A 238 0.08 -0.78 14.13
CA VAL A 238 0.09 0.67 14.36
C VAL A 238 1.48 1.26 14.14
N LEU A 239 2.53 0.61 14.65
CA LEU A 239 3.92 1.04 14.43
C LEU A 239 4.31 0.98 12.95
N THR A 240 3.85 -0.03 12.21
CA THR A 240 4.11 -0.14 10.77
C THR A 240 3.48 1.01 9.98
N ILE A 241 2.22 1.33 10.29
CA ILE A 241 1.52 2.47 9.67
C ILE A 241 2.22 3.78 10.05
N ALA A 242 2.56 3.96 11.34
CA ALA A 242 3.29 5.13 11.81
C ALA A 242 4.66 5.27 11.11
N ALA A 243 5.38 4.16 10.91
CA ALA A 243 6.65 4.16 10.19
C ALA A 243 6.51 4.70 8.77
N ALA A 244 5.52 4.22 8.01
CA ALA A 244 5.26 4.71 6.65
C ALA A 244 4.88 6.19 6.63
N CYS A 245 4.02 6.64 7.55
CA CYS A 245 3.64 8.05 7.68
C CYS A 245 4.86 8.93 8.05
N VAL A 246 5.63 8.55 9.07
CA VAL A 246 6.82 9.30 9.50
C VAL A 246 7.87 9.34 8.40
N HIS A 247 8.09 8.24 7.66
CA HIS A 247 9.02 8.21 6.52
C HIS A 247 8.66 9.26 5.47
N GLY A 248 7.42 9.25 5.01
CA GLY A 248 6.97 10.20 3.98
C GLY A 248 6.98 11.65 4.46
N LEU A 249 6.47 11.92 5.66
CA LEU A 249 6.39 13.27 6.22
C LEU A 249 7.76 13.84 6.56
N ALA A 250 8.64 13.08 7.19
CA ALA A 250 9.98 13.53 7.55
C ALA A 250 10.84 13.78 6.29
N MET A 251 10.77 12.90 5.30
CA MET A 251 11.45 13.09 4.02
C MET A 251 10.93 14.35 3.31
N ALA A 252 9.61 14.53 3.24
CA ALA A 252 9.01 15.72 2.65
C ALA A 252 9.44 17.00 3.39
N ALA A 253 9.45 16.99 4.72
CA ALA A 253 9.92 18.12 5.54
C ALA A 253 11.41 18.43 5.28
N GLY A 254 12.26 17.40 5.18
CA GLY A 254 13.66 17.54 4.82
C GLY A 254 13.86 18.20 3.45
N LEU A 255 13.14 17.73 2.44
CA LEU A 255 13.22 18.29 1.08
C LEU A 255 12.68 19.73 1.00
N LEU A 256 11.58 20.03 1.68
CA LEU A 256 11.01 21.37 1.72
C LEU A 256 11.92 22.37 2.42
N SER A 257 12.66 21.94 3.45
CA SER A 257 13.59 22.83 4.18
C SER A 257 14.78 23.30 3.32
N MET A 258 15.02 22.69 2.16
CA MET A 258 16.07 23.13 1.22
C MET A 258 15.68 24.35 0.38
N ARG A 259 14.37 24.68 0.30
CA ARG A 259 13.87 25.84 -0.48
C ARG A 259 14.15 27.19 0.19
N TRP A 260 14.54 27.17 1.46
CA TRP A 260 14.74 28.38 2.26
C TRP A 260 16.21 28.72 2.52
N MET A 261 17.11 28.07 1.82
CA MET A 261 18.55 28.38 1.77
C MET A 261 18.96 28.82 0.36
#